data_09f9f6cc3415ce0a6d453bb32a1416fd
#
_entry.id   09f9f6cc3415ce0a6d453bb32a1416fd
#
_cell.length_a   1.000
_cell.length_b   1.000
_cell.length_c   1.000
_cell.angle_alpha   90.00
_cell.angle_beta   90.00
_cell.angle_gamma   90.00
#
_symmetry.space_group_name_H-M   'P 1'
#
loop_
_entity.id
_entity.type
_entity.pdbx_description
1 polymer ?
#
loop_
_entity_poly.entity_id
_entity_poly.type
_entity_poly.pdbx_seq_one_letter_code
_entity_poly.pdbx_strand_id
1 'polypeptide(L)'
;MKYPIGIQSFENIIEDGFVYVDKTDLVYSLATEGKVYFLSRPRKFGKSLLVSTLKCYFEGRKELFKGLAIDSLETDWYHYPVFHLSFGGQNFPEPYTLDKVLDEFVSEAESIYGKGPFAQTLSSRFKAVLGNAHKKTGKRAVVLIDEYDKPLLDVMDAEMTITTDYGKIGLEEYNRNLLKGFYSVFKEADADLRFVFLTGVTKFSQVSVFSGFNQPDDISLSPEYETLCGITEEEMLSVFAEPIEKMSKSYGCDYDGMVAMLKKQYDGYHFSKEMTEIYNPFSLLNALKKGDIQNYWFRTGTPTYLIRLMEHFSENLYELTGRYMPNRTSLTTKPTWSVLCR
;
A
#
# COMPACT_ATOMS: atom_id res chain seq x y z
N MET A 1 -8.37 -6.51 -24.62
CA MET A 1 -7.57 -6.09 -23.45
C MET A 1 -7.87 -7.01 -22.28
N LYS A 2 -6.86 -7.47 -21.51
CA LYS A 2 -7.02 -8.27 -20.29
C LYS A 2 -6.88 -7.36 -19.07
N TYR A 3 -7.87 -7.37 -18.18
CA TYR A 3 -7.88 -6.49 -17.00
C TYR A 3 -7.41 -7.24 -15.75
N PRO A 4 -6.43 -6.72 -14.97
CA PRO A 4 -5.83 -7.40 -13.80
C PRO A 4 -6.69 -7.28 -12.54
N ILE A 5 -7.97 -7.60 -12.62
CA ILE A 5 -8.89 -7.47 -11.50
C ILE A 5 -8.58 -8.53 -10.44
N GLY A 6 -8.14 -8.09 -9.26
CA GLY A 6 -7.76 -8.98 -8.16
C GLY A 6 -6.35 -9.56 -8.26
N ILE A 7 -5.56 -9.18 -9.27
CA ILE A 7 -4.17 -9.59 -9.41
C ILE A 7 -3.27 -8.52 -8.76
N GLN A 8 -2.40 -8.95 -7.85
CA GLN A 8 -1.48 -8.08 -7.11
C GLN A 8 -0.02 -8.35 -7.47
N SER A 9 0.27 -9.44 -8.21
CA SER A 9 1.60 -9.80 -8.67
C SER A 9 1.93 -9.04 -9.96
N PHE A 10 2.95 -8.20 -9.92
CA PHE A 10 3.47 -7.50 -11.09
C PHE A 10 3.98 -8.51 -12.14
N GLU A 11 4.72 -9.54 -11.71
CA GLU A 11 5.19 -10.61 -12.58
C GLU A 11 4.04 -11.25 -13.38
N ASN A 12 2.97 -11.68 -12.69
CA ASN A 12 1.81 -12.29 -13.37
C ASN A 12 1.11 -11.31 -14.32
N ILE A 13 1.05 -10.01 -13.96
CA ILE A 13 0.46 -8.99 -14.85
C ILE A 13 1.23 -8.90 -16.16
N ILE A 14 2.55 -8.85 -16.09
CA ILE A 14 3.41 -8.71 -17.27
C ILE A 14 3.44 -10.02 -18.07
N GLU A 15 3.71 -11.15 -17.44
CA GLU A 15 3.87 -12.45 -18.11
C GLU A 15 2.58 -12.93 -18.79
N ASP A 16 1.44 -12.71 -18.15
CA ASP A 16 0.14 -13.10 -18.70
C ASP A 16 -0.46 -12.06 -19.68
N GLY A 17 0.23 -10.94 -19.88
CA GLY A 17 -0.19 -9.87 -20.80
C GLY A 17 -1.47 -9.16 -20.37
N PHE A 18 -1.63 -8.90 -19.07
CA PHE A 18 -2.65 -7.99 -18.57
C PHE A 18 -2.26 -6.54 -18.81
N VAL A 19 -3.24 -5.66 -18.88
CA VAL A 19 -2.97 -4.23 -18.97
C VAL A 19 -2.30 -3.74 -17.68
N TYR A 20 -1.22 -2.99 -17.83
CA TYR A 20 -0.51 -2.32 -16.77
C TYR A 20 -0.45 -0.82 -17.07
N VAL A 21 -0.92 0.00 -16.13
CA VAL A 21 -0.73 1.45 -16.18
C VAL A 21 0.66 1.73 -15.60
N ASP A 22 1.58 2.14 -16.46
CA ASP A 22 2.98 2.25 -16.11
C ASP A 22 3.24 3.41 -15.13
N LYS A 23 3.87 3.09 -14.01
CA LYS A 23 4.32 4.00 -12.94
C LYS A 23 5.78 3.74 -12.61
N THR A 24 6.50 3.07 -13.50
CA THR A 24 7.84 2.57 -13.17
C THR A 24 8.89 3.66 -13.15
N ASP A 25 8.64 4.82 -13.75
CA ASP A 25 9.43 6.04 -13.56
C ASP A 25 9.41 6.51 -12.11
N LEU A 26 8.23 6.54 -11.47
CA LEU A 26 8.08 6.87 -10.05
C LEU A 26 8.68 5.78 -9.14
N VAL A 27 8.61 4.52 -9.55
CA VAL A 27 9.29 3.42 -8.86
C VAL A 27 10.80 3.61 -8.88
N TYR A 28 11.36 4.05 -10.01
CA TYR A 28 12.78 4.35 -10.14
C TYR A 28 13.20 5.51 -9.23
N SER A 29 12.48 6.66 -9.28
CA SER A 29 12.73 7.80 -8.40
C SER A 29 12.69 7.38 -6.92
N LEU A 30 11.64 6.66 -6.51
CA LEU A 30 11.49 6.17 -5.15
C LEU A 30 12.67 5.28 -4.71
N ALA A 31 13.13 4.41 -5.60
CA ALA A 31 14.23 3.48 -5.31
C ALA A 31 15.60 4.16 -5.27
N THR A 32 15.79 5.30 -5.97
CA THR A 32 17.08 5.96 -6.11
C THR A 32 17.26 7.18 -5.20
N GLU A 33 16.20 7.90 -4.87
CA GLU A 33 16.29 9.20 -4.18
C GLU A 33 16.31 9.09 -2.65
N GLY A 34 15.78 8.01 -2.09
CA GLY A 34 15.73 7.85 -0.64
C GLY A 34 15.95 6.44 -0.14
N LYS A 35 15.63 6.21 1.13
CA LYS A 35 15.92 4.94 1.79
C LYS A 35 14.75 4.35 2.52
N VAL A 36 13.96 5.15 3.23
CA VAL A 36 12.89 4.68 4.10
C VAL A 36 11.63 5.47 3.83
N TYR A 37 10.62 4.79 3.32
CA TYR A 37 9.39 5.42 2.90
C TYR A 37 8.16 4.77 3.54
N PHE A 38 7.15 5.60 3.74
CA PHE A 38 5.83 5.19 4.15
C PHE A 38 4.77 5.71 3.16
N LEU A 39 3.85 4.83 2.75
CA LEU A 39 2.74 5.17 1.87
C LEU A 39 1.41 4.68 2.43
N SER A 40 0.49 5.60 2.67
CA SER A 40 -0.91 5.30 2.96
C SER A 40 -1.78 5.59 1.74
N ARG A 41 -2.63 4.63 1.34
CA ARG A 41 -3.65 4.79 0.30
C ARG A 41 -4.89 3.97 0.68
N PRO A 42 -6.07 4.33 0.21
CA PRO A 42 -7.28 3.52 0.41
C PRO A 42 -7.09 2.08 -0.07
N ARG A 43 -7.96 1.18 0.41
CA ARG A 43 -8.00 -0.19 -0.11
C ARG A 43 -8.25 -0.17 -1.62
N LYS A 44 -7.61 -1.11 -2.36
CA LYS A 44 -7.77 -1.30 -3.82
C LYS A 44 -7.26 -0.17 -4.71
N PHE A 45 -6.29 0.60 -4.20
CA PHE A 45 -5.55 1.60 -4.97
C PHE A 45 -4.24 1.09 -5.60
N GLY A 46 -3.92 -0.20 -5.47
CA GLY A 46 -2.73 -0.77 -6.10
C GLY A 46 -1.49 -0.82 -5.21
N LYS A 47 -1.60 -0.61 -3.87
CA LYS A 47 -0.45 -0.68 -2.95
C LYS A 47 0.33 -2.00 -3.05
N SER A 48 -0.36 -3.13 -2.95
CA SER A 48 0.28 -4.45 -3.03
C SER A 48 0.91 -4.72 -4.40
N LEU A 49 0.33 -4.17 -5.48
CA LEU A 49 0.95 -4.20 -6.81
C LEU A 49 2.24 -3.38 -6.82
N LEU A 50 2.25 -2.19 -6.23
CA LEU A 50 3.45 -1.37 -6.10
C LEU A 50 4.54 -2.11 -5.31
N VAL A 51 4.18 -2.75 -4.18
CA VAL A 51 5.12 -3.58 -3.40
C VAL A 51 5.67 -4.72 -4.24
N SER A 52 4.84 -5.39 -5.04
CA SER A 52 5.26 -6.44 -5.96
C SER A 52 6.18 -5.91 -7.07
N THR A 53 5.91 -4.71 -7.60
CA THR A 53 6.77 -4.05 -8.61
C THR A 53 8.13 -3.70 -8.01
N LEU A 54 8.17 -3.10 -6.82
CA LEU A 54 9.42 -2.81 -6.09
C LEU A 54 10.20 -4.10 -5.81
N LYS A 55 9.53 -5.19 -5.42
CA LYS A 55 10.16 -6.48 -5.22
C LYS A 55 10.86 -6.96 -6.49
N CYS A 56 10.16 -7.02 -7.61
CA CYS A 56 10.73 -7.44 -8.89
C CYS A 56 11.89 -6.53 -9.33
N TYR A 57 11.78 -5.22 -9.10
CA TYR A 57 12.86 -4.27 -9.40
C TYR A 57 14.13 -4.57 -8.59
N PHE A 58 14.01 -4.68 -7.26
CA PHE A 58 15.16 -4.93 -6.40
C PHE A 58 15.70 -6.37 -6.52
N GLU A 59 14.90 -7.31 -6.98
CA GLU A 59 15.36 -8.65 -7.38
C GLU A 59 16.08 -8.66 -8.74
N GLY A 60 16.18 -7.51 -9.43
CA GLY A 60 16.87 -7.37 -10.71
C GLY A 60 16.18 -8.09 -11.87
N ARG A 61 14.86 -8.26 -11.83
CA ARG A 61 14.03 -8.93 -12.84
C ARG A 61 13.82 -8.06 -14.08
N LYS A 62 14.91 -7.65 -14.71
CA LYS A 62 14.93 -6.74 -15.87
C LYS A 62 13.95 -7.11 -16.97
N GLU A 63 13.77 -8.40 -17.22
CA GLU A 63 12.90 -8.94 -18.27
C GLU A 63 11.43 -8.51 -18.12
N LEU A 64 10.97 -8.28 -16.87
CA LEU A 64 9.60 -7.84 -16.59
C LEU A 64 9.35 -6.35 -16.88
N PHE A 65 10.41 -5.57 -16.97
CA PHE A 65 10.33 -4.12 -17.14
C PHE A 65 10.58 -3.67 -18.58
N LYS A 66 10.78 -4.60 -19.47
CA LYS A 66 11.08 -4.31 -20.89
C LYS A 66 9.96 -3.48 -21.54
N GLY A 67 10.32 -2.30 -22.05
CA GLY A 67 9.40 -1.38 -22.70
C GLY A 67 8.59 -0.51 -21.76
N LEU A 68 8.76 -0.63 -20.44
CA LEU A 68 8.23 0.30 -19.45
C LEU A 68 9.19 1.48 -19.25
N ALA A 69 8.74 2.57 -18.64
CA ALA A 69 9.51 3.79 -18.46
C ALA A 69 10.88 3.55 -17.80
N ILE A 70 10.93 2.70 -16.78
CA ILE A 70 12.15 2.36 -16.05
C ILE A 70 13.22 1.66 -16.90
N ASP A 71 12.84 0.97 -17.97
CA ASP A 71 13.76 0.25 -18.86
C ASP A 71 14.82 1.20 -19.49
N SER A 72 14.42 2.46 -19.71
CA SER A 72 15.30 3.51 -20.22
C SER A 72 16.08 4.25 -19.12
N LEU A 73 15.67 4.13 -17.85
CA LEU A 73 16.25 4.86 -16.72
C LEU A 73 17.28 4.01 -15.95
N GLU A 74 17.01 2.70 -15.80
CA GLU A 74 17.87 1.81 -15.04
C GLU A 74 18.84 1.05 -15.95
N THR A 75 20.11 1.09 -15.61
CA THR A 75 21.18 0.46 -16.39
C THR A 75 21.77 -0.78 -15.70
N ASP A 76 21.80 -0.79 -14.36
CA ASP A 76 22.63 -1.72 -13.60
C ASP A 76 21.88 -2.99 -13.16
N TRP A 77 20.60 -2.91 -12.93
CA TRP A 77 19.71 -4.03 -12.54
C TRP A 77 20.31 -4.97 -11.50
N TYR A 78 20.76 -4.41 -10.38
CA TYR A 78 21.37 -5.19 -9.31
C TYR A 78 20.36 -6.11 -8.60
N HIS A 79 20.84 -7.30 -8.23
CA HIS A 79 20.10 -8.22 -7.34
C HIS A 79 20.39 -7.88 -5.87
N TYR A 80 19.38 -7.44 -5.16
CA TYR A 80 19.43 -7.21 -3.73
C TYR A 80 18.77 -8.36 -2.96
N PRO A 81 19.17 -8.68 -1.72
CA PRO A 81 18.38 -9.53 -0.84
C PRO A 81 17.10 -8.79 -0.44
N VAL A 82 15.95 -9.29 -0.91
CA VAL A 82 14.63 -8.68 -0.66
C VAL A 82 13.88 -9.49 0.39
N PHE A 83 13.41 -8.80 1.42
CA PHE A 83 12.57 -9.32 2.50
C PHE A 83 11.18 -8.71 2.37
N HIS A 84 10.20 -9.51 1.98
CA HIS A 84 8.82 -9.07 1.79
C HIS A 84 7.92 -9.66 2.86
N LEU A 85 7.41 -8.83 3.76
CA LEU A 85 6.45 -9.18 4.80
C LEU A 85 5.08 -8.61 4.44
N SER A 86 4.08 -9.48 4.31
CA SER A 86 2.68 -9.07 4.13
C SER A 86 1.84 -9.54 5.30
N PHE A 87 1.09 -8.63 5.89
CA PHE A 87 0.10 -8.97 6.93
C PHE A 87 -1.27 -9.32 6.35
N GLY A 88 -1.41 -9.30 5.02
CA GLY A 88 -2.62 -9.74 4.33
C GLY A 88 -2.96 -11.21 4.60
N GLY A 89 -4.28 -11.53 4.64
CA GLY A 89 -4.75 -12.92 4.76
C GLY A 89 -4.66 -13.54 6.15
N GLN A 90 -4.15 -12.83 7.17
CA GLN A 90 -4.02 -13.32 8.54
C GLN A 90 -5.22 -12.93 9.42
N ASN A 91 -5.49 -13.72 10.48
CA ASN A 91 -6.57 -13.50 11.45
C ASN A 91 -6.01 -12.98 12.78
N PHE A 92 -5.74 -11.68 12.87
CA PHE A 92 -5.11 -11.05 14.03
C PHE A 92 -5.97 -10.98 15.31
N PRO A 93 -7.31 -11.05 15.29
CA PRO A 93 -8.12 -11.32 16.48
C PRO A 93 -7.77 -12.61 17.22
N GLU A 94 -7.17 -13.60 16.58
CA GLU A 94 -6.64 -14.77 17.27
C GLU A 94 -5.34 -14.41 18.01
N PRO A 95 -5.24 -14.66 19.34
CA PRO A 95 -4.04 -14.36 20.12
C PRO A 95 -2.78 -15.01 19.56
N TYR A 96 -1.65 -14.33 19.67
CA TYR A 96 -0.32 -14.75 19.19
C TYR A 96 -0.20 -14.96 17.66
N THR A 97 -1.18 -14.57 16.87
CA THR A 97 -1.06 -14.65 15.41
C THR A 97 0.09 -13.77 14.91
N LEU A 98 0.23 -12.56 15.46
CA LEU A 98 1.32 -11.67 15.06
C LEU A 98 2.70 -12.26 15.39
N ASP A 99 2.85 -12.88 16.56
CA ASP A 99 4.10 -13.56 16.95
C ASP A 99 4.47 -14.64 15.95
N LYS A 100 3.51 -15.49 15.59
CA LYS A 100 3.71 -16.60 14.63
C LYS A 100 4.11 -16.06 13.25
N VAL A 101 3.39 -15.05 12.74
CA VAL A 101 3.68 -14.44 11.43
C VAL A 101 5.10 -13.86 11.39
N LEU A 102 5.49 -13.13 12.43
CA LEU A 102 6.85 -12.58 12.51
C LEU A 102 7.91 -13.66 12.69
N ASP A 103 7.62 -14.69 13.48
CA ASP A 103 8.56 -15.81 13.68
C ASP A 103 8.74 -16.63 12.39
N GLU A 104 7.67 -16.93 11.66
CA GLU A 104 7.71 -17.60 10.36
C GLU A 104 8.54 -16.79 9.37
N PHE A 105 8.28 -15.49 9.24
CA PHE A 105 9.03 -14.60 8.37
C PHE A 105 10.54 -14.58 8.68
N VAL A 106 10.89 -14.44 9.96
CA VAL A 106 12.30 -14.44 10.37
C VAL A 106 12.93 -15.82 10.20
N SER A 107 12.21 -16.90 10.50
CA SER A 107 12.71 -18.28 10.36
C SER A 107 12.95 -18.67 8.89
N GLU A 108 12.09 -18.23 7.97
CA GLU A 108 12.31 -18.39 6.54
C GLU A 108 13.58 -17.65 6.10
N ALA A 109 13.74 -16.41 6.52
CA ALA A 109 14.92 -15.61 6.21
C ALA A 109 16.21 -16.22 6.81
N GLU A 110 16.14 -16.77 8.04
CA GLU A 110 17.25 -17.51 8.67
C GLU A 110 17.62 -18.77 7.88
N SER A 111 16.65 -19.45 7.28
CA SER A 111 16.92 -20.64 6.45
C SER A 111 17.78 -20.31 5.23
N ILE A 112 17.64 -19.10 4.69
CA ILE A 112 18.36 -18.63 3.50
C ILE A 112 19.73 -18.02 3.87
N TYR A 113 19.76 -17.16 4.90
CA TYR A 113 20.94 -16.34 5.21
C TYR A 113 21.69 -16.78 6.48
N GLY A 114 21.13 -17.71 7.25
CA GLY A 114 21.73 -18.22 8.48
C GLY A 114 21.31 -17.45 9.73
N LYS A 115 21.38 -18.14 10.85
CA LYS A 115 21.04 -17.62 12.19
C LYS A 115 22.19 -16.81 12.79
N GLY A 116 21.86 -15.82 13.61
CA GLY A 116 22.84 -15.16 14.48
C GLY A 116 23.15 -16.04 15.70
N PRO A 117 24.43 -16.22 16.07
CA PRO A 117 24.81 -17.17 17.12
C PRO A 117 24.26 -16.83 18.52
N PHE A 118 23.95 -15.57 18.78
CA PHE A 118 23.44 -15.08 20.06
C PHE A 118 22.06 -14.41 19.96
N ALA A 119 21.42 -14.45 18.78
CA ALA A 119 20.14 -13.79 18.54
C ALA A 119 19.00 -14.67 19.08
N GLN A 120 18.24 -14.16 20.06
CA GLN A 120 17.14 -14.90 20.69
C GLN A 120 15.78 -14.26 20.49
N THR A 121 15.71 -12.91 20.45
CA THR A 121 14.47 -12.20 20.22
C THR A 121 14.20 -12.05 18.72
N LEU A 122 12.94 -11.88 18.32
CA LEU A 122 12.57 -11.65 16.92
C LEU A 122 13.39 -10.50 16.30
N SER A 123 13.54 -9.40 17.03
CA SER A 123 14.31 -8.23 16.56
C SER A 123 15.79 -8.56 16.38
N SER A 124 16.42 -9.22 17.35
CA SER A 124 17.84 -9.59 17.25
C SER A 124 18.11 -10.63 16.18
N ARG A 125 17.19 -11.56 15.98
CA ARG A 125 17.25 -12.57 14.91
C ARG A 125 17.15 -11.90 13.53
N PHE A 126 16.18 -11.01 13.35
CA PHE A 126 16.02 -10.31 12.07
C PHE A 126 17.22 -9.39 11.78
N LYS A 127 17.74 -8.66 12.78
CA LYS A 127 18.98 -7.89 12.64
C LYS A 127 20.15 -8.76 12.16
N ALA A 128 20.33 -9.93 12.77
CA ALA A 128 21.40 -10.84 12.39
C ALA A 128 21.23 -11.34 10.93
N VAL A 129 19.99 -11.64 10.52
CA VAL A 129 19.67 -12.06 9.14
C VAL A 129 20.00 -10.95 8.14
N LEU A 130 19.66 -9.69 8.41
CA LEU A 130 19.99 -8.56 7.54
C LEU A 130 21.51 -8.42 7.35
N GLY A 131 22.28 -8.49 8.43
CA GLY A 131 23.74 -8.46 8.38
C GLY A 131 24.34 -9.67 7.65
N ASN A 132 23.77 -10.86 7.84
CA ASN A 132 24.21 -12.07 7.14
C ASN A 132 23.90 -12.00 5.63
N ALA A 133 22.71 -11.50 5.27
CA ALA A 133 22.33 -11.28 3.87
C ALA A 133 23.29 -10.31 3.18
N HIS A 134 23.61 -9.19 3.83
CA HIS A 134 24.58 -8.20 3.32
C HIS A 134 25.97 -8.85 3.12
N LYS A 135 26.49 -9.57 4.10
CA LYS A 135 27.77 -10.27 3.99
C LYS A 135 27.79 -11.33 2.89
N LYS A 136 26.71 -12.10 2.77
CA LYS A 136 26.61 -13.22 1.79
C LYS A 136 26.50 -12.72 0.34
N THR A 137 25.77 -11.63 0.12
CA THR A 137 25.47 -11.11 -1.23
C THR A 137 26.35 -9.93 -1.65
N GLY A 138 27.04 -9.29 -0.71
CA GLY A 138 27.74 -8.03 -0.95
C GLY A 138 26.80 -6.83 -1.20
N LYS A 139 25.48 -7.02 -1.06
CA LYS A 139 24.45 -6.01 -1.27
C LYS A 139 23.63 -5.82 0.00
N ARG A 140 23.34 -4.56 0.34
CA ARG A 140 22.47 -4.20 1.47
C ARG A 140 21.06 -4.69 1.22
N ALA A 141 20.35 -5.05 2.29
CA ALA A 141 19.01 -5.61 2.24
C ALA A 141 17.93 -4.58 1.86
N VAL A 142 16.89 -5.07 1.20
CA VAL A 142 15.65 -4.36 0.92
C VAL A 142 14.54 -4.99 1.75
N VAL A 143 13.74 -4.18 2.45
CA VAL A 143 12.62 -4.64 3.26
C VAL A 143 11.33 -3.97 2.77
N LEU A 144 10.35 -4.79 2.41
CA LEU A 144 9.05 -4.36 1.90
C LEU A 144 7.96 -4.89 2.83
N ILE A 145 7.13 -4.00 3.38
CA ILE A 145 6.07 -4.36 4.32
C ILE A 145 4.73 -3.89 3.78
N ASP A 146 3.85 -4.85 3.49
CA ASP A 146 2.49 -4.56 3.02
C ASP A 146 1.46 -4.74 4.14
N GLU A 147 0.45 -3.85 4.16
CA GLU A 147 -0.62 -3.81 5.18
C GLU A 147 -0.10 -3.73 6.63
N TYR A 148 0.93 -2.87 6.88
CA TYR A 148 1.61 -2.74 8.19
C TYR A 148 0.66 -2.50 9.37
N ASP A 149 -0.48 -1.87 9.13
CA ASP A 149 -1.48 -1.47 10.11
C ASP A 149 -2.55 -2.54 10.37
N LYS A 150 -2.64 -3.58 9.56
CA LYS A 150 -3.64 -4.64 9.69
C LYS A 150 -3.62 -5.35 11.06
N PRO A 151 -2.46 -5.68 11.66
CA PRO A 151 -2.42 -6.30 12.99
C PRO A 151 -3.03 -5.46 14.11
N LEU A 152 -3.16 -4.15 13.89
CA LEU A 152 -3.79 -3.21 14.82
C LEU A 152 -5.25 -2.94 14.44
N LEU A 153 -5.52 -2.72 13.16
CA LEU A 153 -6.88 -2.42 12.68
C LEU A 153 -7.87 -3.56 12.91
N ASP A 154 -7.42 -4.80 12.78
CA ASP A 154 -8.28 -5.97 12.97
C ASP A 154 -8.71 -6.16 14.43
N VAL A 155 -7.94 -5.61 15.39
CA VAL A 155 -8.20 -5.72 16.84
C VAL A 155 -8.55 -4.38 17.50
N MET A 156 -8.67 -3.31 16.72
CA MET A 156 -9.03 -1.99 17.22
C MET A 156 -10.41 -2.04 17.87
N ASP A 157 -10.54 -1.42 19.06
CA ASP A 157 -11.76 -1.33 19.86
C ASP A 157 -12.41 -2.69 20.21
N ALA A 158 -11.71 -3.78 19.98
CA ALA A 158 -12.11 -5.07 20.49
C ALA A 158 -11.69 -5.19 21.96
N GLU A 159 -12.62 -5.52 22.85
CA GLU A 159 -12.33 -5.82 24.27
C GLU A 159 -11.53 -7.13 24.43
N MET A 160 -10.60 -7.37 23.49
CA MET A 160 -9.77 -8.57 23.48
C MET A 160 -8.54 -8.38 24.34
N THR A 161 -8.30 -9.35 25.21
CA THR A 161 -7.12 -9.35 26.08
C THR A 161 -6.29 -10.60 25.83
N ILE A 162 -4.99 -10.46 26.05
CA ILE A 162 -4.01 -11.56 26.02
C ILE A 162 -3.36 -11.67 27.40
N THR A 163 -3.06 -12.89 27.82
CA THR A 163 -2.35 -13.14 29.08
C THR A 163 -0.86 -13.27 28.78
N THR A 164 -0.06 -12.42 29.41
CA THR A 164 1.41 -12.45 29.37
C THR A 164 1.97 -12.85 30.74
N ASP A 165 3.26 -13.05 30.83
CA ASP A 165 3.97 -13.29 32.12
C ASP A 165 3.81 -12.13 33.12
N TYR A 166 3.45 -10.94 32.63
CA TYR A 166 3.26 -9.72 33.42
C TYR A 166 1.79 -9.40 33.72
N GLY A 167 0.85 -10.29 33.33
CA GLY A 167 -0.59 -10.12 33.53
C GLY A 167 -1.37 -9.96 32.22
N LYS A 168 -2.63 -9.54 32.36
CA LYS A 168 -3.50 -9.31 31.19
C LYS A 168 -3.24 -7.94 30.59
N ILE A 169 -3.11 -7.88 29.27
CA ILE A 169 -2.95 -6.67 28.47
C ILE A 169 -3.95 -6.70 27.30
N GLY A 170 -4.38 -5.54 26.80
CA GLY A 170 -5.17 -5.45 25.58
C GLY A 170 -4.42 -6.02 24.37
N LEU A 171 -5.12 -6.78 23.52
CA LEU A 171 -4.50 -7.41 22.35
C LEU A 171 -3.94 -6.36 21.37
N GLU A 172 -4.62 -5.23 21.21
CA GLU A 172 -4.14 -4.11 20.40
C GLU A 172 -2.81 -3.55 20.94
N GLU A 173 -2.74 -3.31 22.26
CA GLU A 173 -1.54 -2.81 22.90
C GLU A 173 -0.39 -3.83 22.80
N TYR A 174 -0.69 -5.12 22.97
CA TYR A 174 0.29 -6.19 22.78
C TYR A 174 0.86 -6.18 21.36
N ASN A 175 0.00 -6.20 20.34
CA ASN A 175 0.42 -6.18 18.94
C ASN A 175 1.23 -4.91 18.61
N ARG A 176 0.82 -3.76 19.15
CA ARG A 176 1.55 -2.49 18.98
C ARG A 176 2.95 -2.54 19.56
N ASN A 177 3.10 -3.07 20.77
CA ASN A 177 4.39 -3.21 21.43
C ASN A 177 5.32 -4.18 20.68
N LEU A 178 4.76 -5.28 20.16
CA LEU A 178 5.50 -6.25 19.38
C LEU A 178 6.00 -5.64 18.05
N LEU A 179 5.13 -4.94 17.30
CA LEU A 179 5.52 -4.25 16.07
C LEU A 179 6.55 -3.16 16.32
N LYS A 180 6.38 -2.36 17.40
CA LYS A 180 7.35 -1.33 17.78
C LYS A 180 8.74 -1.94 18.03
N GLY A 181 8.79 -3.04 18.78
CA GLY A 181 10.03 -3.78 19.02
C GLY A 181 10.63 -4.32 17.73
N PHE A 182 9.81 -4.89 16.86
CA PHE A 182 10.27 -5.45 15.58
C PHE A 182 10.82 -4.37 14.64
N TYR A 183 10.13 -3.24 14.48
CA TYR A 183 10.56 -2.16 13.58
C TYR A 183 11.75 -1.35 14.10
N SER A 184 12.07 -1.43 15.41
CA SER A 184 13.29 -0.80 15.95
C SER A 184 14.57 -1.33 15.28
N VAL A 185 14.52 -2.52 14.70
CA VAL A 185 15.61 -3.15 13.93
C VAL A 185 16.08 -2.26 12.78
N PHE A 186 15.19 -1.51 12.13
CA PHE A 186 15.57 -0.68 10.99
C PHE A 186 16.52 0.46 11.34
N LYS A 187 16.44 0.96 12.59
CA LYS A 187 17.43 1.91 13.11
C LYS A 187 18.77 1.23 13.43
N GLU A 188 18.71 0.06 14.03
CA GLU A 188 19.91 -0.64 14.47
C GLU A 188 20.69 -1.32 13.32
N ALA A 189 19.99 -1.72 12.24
CA ALA A 189 20.56 -2.35 11.05
C ALA A 189 20.75 -1.36 9.90
N ASP A 190 20.80 -0.04 10.17
CA ASP A 190 20.84 0.98 9.11
C ASP A 190 21.97 0.75 8.09
N ALA A 191 23.14 0.32 8.54
CA ALA A 191 24.30 0.03 7.68
C ALA A 191 24.05 -1.14 6.71
N ASP A 192 23.15 -2.07 7.04
CA ASP A 192 22.83 -3.26 6.26
C ASP A 192 21.59 -3.07 5.35
N LEU A 193 20.91 -1.91 5.45
CA LEU A 193 19.70 -1.61 4.71
C LEU A 193 19.97 -0.71 3.50
N ARG A 194 19.46 -1.11 2.33
CA ARG A 194 19.42 -0.31 1.10
C ARG A 194 18.13 0.48 0.99
N PHE A 195 16.99 -0.16 1.31
CA PHE A 195 15.67 0.40 1.11
C PHE A 195 14.66 -0.25 2.06
N VAL A 196 13.75 0.55 2.61
CA VAL A 196 12.63 0.09 3.43
C VAL A 196 11.37 0.79 2.95
N PHE A 197 10.33 0.02 2.64
CA PHE A 197 9.05 0.56 2.20
C PHE A 197 7.91 -0.07 3.00
N LEU A 198 7.10 0.78 3.62
CA LEU A 198 5.93 0.36 4.38
C LEU A 198 4.66 0.91 3.76
N THR A 199 3.64 0.07 3.62
CA THR A 199 2.34 0.51 3.10
C THR A 199 1.19 0.04 3.97
N GLY A 200 0.15 0.88 4.07
CA GLY A 200 -1.06 0.61 4.82
C GLY A 200 -2.26 1.42 4.33
N VAL A 201 -3.33 1.33 5.09
CA VAL A 201 -4.58 2.08 4.82
C VAL A 201 -4.62 3.37 5.63
N THR A 202 -3.97 3.39 6.80
CA THR A 202 -4.07 4.48 7.77
C THR A 202 -2.70 5.03 8.14
N LYS A 203 -2.70 6.28 8.65
CA LYS A 203 -1.54 6.90 9.31
C LYS A 203 -1.61 6.79 10.83
N PHE A 204 -2.71 6.29 11.35
CA PHE A 204 -3.05 6.34 12.78
C PHE A 204 -2.05 5.63 13.68
N SER A 205 -1.48 4.52 13.22
CA SER A 205 -0.51 3.73 13.99
C SER A 205 0.94 4.23 13.87
N GLN A 206 1.23 5.18 12.97
CA GLN A 206 2.61 5.65 12.74
C GLN A 206 3.29 6.16 14.00
N VAL A 207 2.65 7.07 14.73
CA VAL A 207 3.28 7.77 15.86
C VAL A 207 3.69 6.80 16.97
N SER A 208 2.92 5.77 17.22
CA SER A 208 3.17 4.80 18.29
C SER A 208 4.08 3.65 17.89
N VAL A 209 3.96 3.17 16.65
CA VAL A 209 4.71 2.01 16.14
C VAL A 209 6.11 2.41 15.68
N PHE A 210 6.25 3.59 15.07
CA PHE A 210 7.54 4.07 14.53
C PHE A 210 8.36 4.90 15.52
N SER A 211 7.93 5.06 16.77
CA SER A 211 8.68 5.83 17.78
C SER A 211 10.08 5.27 18.11
N GLY A 212 10.33 4.00 17.82
CA GLY A 212 11.66 3.34 17.94
C GLY A 212 12.48 3.31 16.65
N PHE A 213 11.97 3.85 15.59
CA PHE A 213 12.49 3.82 14.23
C PHE A 213 12.81 5.26 13.77
N ASN A 214 13.83 5.44 12.93
CA ASN A 214 14.02 6.73 12.27
C ASN A 214 12.78 6.98 11.42
N GLN A 215 12.12 8.11 11.66
CA GLN A 215 10.84 8.42 11.05
C GLN A 215 10.93 8.24 9.53
N PRO A 216 10.12 7.34 8.93
CA PRO A 216 10.11 7.17 7.49
C PRO A 216 9.63 8.45 6.81
N ASP A 217 10.10 8.69 5.61
CA ASP A 217 9.56 9.75 4.75
C ASP A 217 8.11 9.39 4.35
N ASP A 218 7.16 10.18 4.83
CA ASP A 218 5.74 9.97 4.56
C ASP A 218 5.35 10.60 3.22
N ILE A 219 5.40 9.79 2.17
CA ILE A 219 5.06 10.20 0.80
C ILE A 219 3.56 10.18 0.50
N SER A 220 2.71 9.92 1.49
CA SER A 220 1.27 9.77 1.26
C SER A 220 0.58 11.03 0.73
N LEU A 221 1.13 12.21 1.01
CA LEU A 221 0.61 13.50 0.53
C LEU A 221 1.69 14.31 -0.21
N SER A 222 2.76 13.65 -0.66
CA SER A 222 3.80 14.27 -1.46
C SER A 222 3.29 14.49 -2.90
N PRO A 223 3.39 15.73 -3.45
CA PRO A 223 3.05 16.00 -4.84
C PRO A 223 3.79 15.12 -5.83
N GLU A 224 5.04 14.82 -5.55
CA GLU A 224 5.92 14.00 -6.39
C GLU A 224 5.41 12.56 -6.56
N TYR A 225 4.78 12.00 -5.51
CA TYR A 225 4.28 10.62 -5.48
C TYR A 225 2.76 10.51 -5.45
N GLU A 226 2.03 11.59 -5.75
CA GLU A 226 0.56 11.57 -5.65
C GLU A 226 -0.08 10.58 -6.64
N THR A 227 0.53 10.39 -7.81
CA THR A 227 0.05 9.49 -8.87
C THR A 227 0.63 8.07 -8.80
N LEU A 228 1.50 7.78 -7.83
CA LEU A 228 2.18 6.48 -7.68
C LEU A 228 1.19 5.30 -7.57
N CYS A 229 0.04 5.55 -6.98
CA CYS A 229 -1.07 4.60 -6.91
C CYS A 229 -2.36 5.27 -7.42
N GLY A 230 -3.18 4.51 -8.13
CA GLY A 230 -4.39 5.03 -8.76
C GLY A 230 -4.19 5.20 -10.28
N ILE A 231 -5.17 5.79 -10.94
CA ILE A 231 -5.15 6.06 -12.38
C ILE A 231 -5.54 7.52 -12.57
N THR A 232 -4.73 8.31 -13.27
CA THR A 232 -5.07 9.68 -13.64
C THR A 232 -6.02 9.72 -14.84
N GLU A 233 -6.64 10.87 -15.10
CA GLU A 233 -7.48 11.04 -16.28
C GLU A 233 -6.69 10.86 -17.58
N GLU A 234 -5.47 11.43 -17.63
CA GLU A 234 -4.59 11.29 -18.79
C GLU A 234 -4.24 9.83 -19.08
N GLU A 235 -3.88 9.06 -18.05
CA GLU A 235 -3.61 7.63 -18.17
C GLU A 235 -4.85 6.84 -18.59
N MET A 236 -6.01 7.19 -18.03
CA MET A 236 -7.27 6.56 -18.40
C MET A 236 -7.57 6.77 -19.89
N LEU A 237 -7.45 7.99 -20.37
CA LEU A 237 -7.71 8.35 -21.78
C LEU A 237 -6.68 7.72 -22.72
N SER A 238 -5.41 7.65 -22.32
CA SER A 238 -4.34 7.05 -23.13
C SER A 238 -4.47 5.53 -23.22
N VAL A 239 -4.66 4.86 -22.07
CA VAL A 239 -4.61 3.38 -22.02
C VAL A 239 -5.95 2.74 -22.39
N PHE A 240 -7.07 3.39 -22.07
CA PHE A 240 -8.41 2.79 -22.18
C PHE A 240 -9.33 3.46 -23.21
N ALA A 241 -8.79 4.21 -24.18
CA ALA A 241 -9.59 4.92 -25.21
C ALA A 241 -10.60 3.99 -25.92
N GLU A 242 -10.15 2.83 -26.40
CA GLU A 242 -11.00 1.86 -27.09
C GLU A 242 -12.12 1.28 -26.20
N PRO A 243 -11.85 0.80 -24.97
CA PRO A 243 -12.90 0.41 -24.04
C PRO A 243 -13.92 1.49 -23.73
N ILE A 244 -13.48 2.74 -23.55
CA ILE A 244 -14.37 3.90 -23.30
C ILE A 244 -15.27 4.15 -24.51
N GLU A 245 -14.71 4.14 -25.71
CA GLU A 245 -15.46 4.28 -26.97
C GLU A 245 -16.50 3.16 -27.14
N LYS A 246 -16.17 1.93 -26.77
CA LYS A 246 -17.12 0.82 -26.78
C LYS A 246 -18.25 1.02 -25.79
N MET A 247 -17.94 1.52 -24.59
CA MET A 247 -18.95 1.83 -23.57
C MET A 247 -19.86 2.97 -24.02
N SER A 248 -19.33 4.04 -24.61
CA SER A 248 -20.13 5.17 -25.07
C SER A 248 -21.23 4.74 -26.04
N LYS A 249 -20.88 3.87 -27.01
CA LYS A 249 -21.84 3.29 -27.94
C LYS A 249 -22.93 2.47 -27.26
N SER A 250 -22.58 1.69 -26.23
CA SER A 250 -23.55 0.87 -25.50
C SER A 250 -24.49 1.70 -24.60
N TYR A 251 -24.03 2.87 -24.16
CA TYR A 251 -24.82 3.82 -23.37
C TYR A 251 -25.60 4.85 -24.25
N GLY A 252 -25.36 4.86 -25.56
CA GLY A 252 -25.97 5.82 -26.44
C GLY A 252 -25.55 7.27 -26.22
N CYS A 253 -24.34 7.48 -25.73
CA CYS A 253 -23.72 8.80 -25.54
C CYS A 253 -22.45 8.94 -26.39
N ASP A 254 -21.93 10.16 -26.50
CA ASP A 254 -20.62 10.40 -27.10
C ASP A 254 -19.47 10.02 -26.17
N TYR A 255 -18.25 10.07 -26.68
CA TYR A 255 -17.04 9.73 -25.93
C TYR A 255 -16.87 10.61 -24.68
N ASP A 256 -17.04 11.93 -24.84
CA ASP A 256 -16.86 12.89 -23.74
C ASP A 256 -17.94 12.72 -22.66
N GLY A 257 -19.16 12.40 -23.06
CA GLY A 257 -20.23 12.04 -22.13
C GLY A 257 -19.91 10.79 -21.32
N MET A 258 -19.31 9.77 -21.94
CA MET A 258 -18.86 8.57 -21.21
C MET A 258 -17.71 8.89 -20.25
N VAL A 259 -16.71 9.67 -20.66
CA VAL A 259 -15.62 10.16 -19.78
C VAL A 259 -16.20 10.90 -18.59
N ALA A 260 -17.16 11.82 -18.81
CA ALA A 260 -17.80 12.57 -17.74
C ALA A 260 -18.55 11.66 -16.74
N MET A 261 -19.20 10.59 -17.24
CA MET A 261 -19.87 9.62 -16.39
C MET A 261 -18.88 8.81 -15.55
N LEU A 262 -17.77 8.34 -16.12
CA LEU A 262 -16.71 7.62 -15.43
C LEU A 262 -16.05 8.53 -14.37
N LYS A 263 -15.78 9.78 -14.72
CA LYS A 263 -15.25 10.80 -13.82
C LYS A 263 -16.16 11.02 -12.63
N LYS A 264 -17.43 11.28 -12.87
CA LYS A 264 -18.42 11.49 -11.80
C LYS A 264 -18.50 10.32 -10.83
N GLN A 265 -18.31 9.10 -11.32
CA GLN A 265 -18.51 7.89 -10.52
C GLN A 265 -17.26 7.40 -9.81
N TYR A 266 -16.07 7.50 -10.43
CA TYR A 266 -14.87 6.81 -9.95
C TYR A 266 -13.71 7.71 -9.61
N ASP A 267 -13.77 8.98 -9.96
CA ASP A 267 -12.80 10.00 -9.59
C ASP A 267 -13.16 10.64 -8.24
N GLY A 268 -12.27 11.53 -7.76
CA GLY A 268 -12.50 12.33 -6.55
C GLY A 268 -11.56 12.03 -5.41
N TYR A 269 -10.49 11.30 -5.68
CA TYR A 269 -9.40 11.12 -4.72
C TYR A 269 -8.26 12.09 -5.05
N HIS A 270 -7.74 12.76 -4.01
CA HIS A 270 -6.63 13.69 -4.11
C HIS A 270 -5.61 13.35 -3.04
N PHE A 271 -4.34 13.26 -3.43
CA PHE A 271 -3.26 12.85 -2.53
C PHE A 271 -2.16 13.89 -2.39
N SER A 272 -2.40 15.12 -2.86
CA SER A 272 -1.50 16.25 -2.67
C SER A 272 -2.23 17.58 -2.66
N LYS A 273 -1.48 18.67 -2.48
CA LYS A 273 -1.98 20.05 -2.62
C LYS A 273 -2.28 20.42 -4.07
N GLU A 274 -1.68 19.72 -5.01
CA GLU A 274 -1.87 19.92 -6.46
C GLU A 274 -3.29 19.53 -6.90
N MET A 275 -3.98 18.74 -6.06
CA MET A 275 -5.36 18.30 -6.31
C MET A 275 -5.51 17.52 -7.63
N THR A 276 -4.48 16.78 -8.05
CA THR A 276 -4.57 15.88 -9.19
C THR A 276 -5.69 14.87 -8.96
N GLU A 277 -6.59 14.77 -9.91
CA GLU A 277 -7.75 13.87 -9.83
C GLU A 277 -7.32 12.43 -10.12
N ILE A 278 -7.61 11.53 -9.17
CA ILE A 278 -7.20 10.13 -9.22
C ILE A 278 -8.42 9.23 -9.17
N TYR A 279 -8.54 8.35 -10.15
CA TYR A 279 -9.58 7.33 -10.22
C TYR A 279 -9.21 6.11 -9.35
N ASN A 280 -10.23 5.53 -8.71
CA ASN A 280 -10.07 4.25 -8.04
C ASN A 280 -9.84 3.14 -9.08
N PRO A 281 -8.65 2.49 -9.12
CA PRO A 281 -8.32 1.52 -10.18
C PRO A 281 -9.26 0.32 -10.21
N PHE A 282 -9.61 -0.21 -9.04
CA PHE A 282 -10.49 -1.38 -8.97
C PHE A 282 -11.87 -1.10 -9.55
N SER A 283 -12.45 0.04 -9.23
CA SER A 283 -13.77 0.43 -9.73
C SER A 283 -13.75 0.71 -11.22
N LEU A 284 -12.76 1.49 -11.68
CA LEU A 284 -12.61 1.83 -13.08
C LEU A 284 -12.39 0.58 -13.96
N LEU A 285 -11.46 -0.29 -13.59
CA LEU A 285 -11.16 -1.51 -14.34
C LEU A 285 -12.34 -2.48 -14.39
N ASN A 286 -13.14 -2.57 -13.31
CA ASN A 286 -14.37 -3.37 -13.32
C ASN A 286 -15.42 -2.79 -14.28
N ALA A 287 -15.60 -1.47 -14.28
CA ALA A 287 -16.54 -0.80 -15.19
C ALA A 287 -16.16 -1.03 -16.65
N LEU A 288 -14.89 -0.79 -16.98
CA LEU A 288 -14.38 -0.99 -18.35
C LEU A 288 -14.46 -2.46 -18.80
N LYS A 289 -14.16 -3.42 -17.90
CA LYS A 289 -14.26 -4.86 -18.20
C LYS A 289 -15.69 -5.31 -18.45
N LYS A 290 -16.64 -4.82 -17.65
CA LYS A 290 -18.05 -5.25 -17.70
C LYS A 290 -18.91 -4.40 -18.63
N GLY A 291 -18.40 -3.23 -19.04
CA GLY A 291 -19.17 -2.25 -19.82
C GLY A 291 -20.32 -1.65 -19.02
N ASP A 292 -20.19 -1.53 -17.71
CA ASP A 292 -21.28 -1.12 -16.82
C ASP A 292 -20.75 -0.25 -15.66
N ILE A 293 -21.49 0.82 -15.32
CA ILE A 293 -21.15 1.77 -14.25
C ILE A 293 -21.90 1.41 -12.99
N GLN A 294 -21.18 0.91 -11.97
CA GLN A 294 -21.73 0.49 -10.66
C GLN A 294 -20.80 0.87 -9.51
N ASN A 295 -21.31 0.81 -8.27
CA ASN A 295 -20.53 1.03 -7.04
C ASN A 295 -19.67 -0.20 -6.67
N TYR A 296 -18.64 -0.50 -7.47
CA TYR A 296 -17.83 -1.70 -7.30
C TYR A 296 -17.04 -1.73 -5.99
N TRP A 297 -16.53 -0.58 -5.53
CA TRP A 297 -15.76 -0.48 -4.31
C TRP A 297 -16.58 -0.88 -3.07
N PHE A 298 -17.80 -0.38 -2.93
CA PHE A 298 -18.70 -0.69 -1.81
C PHE A 298 -19.08 -2.16 -1.70
N ARG A 299 -19.14 -2.87 -2.81
CA ARG A 299 -19.54 -4.30 -2.83
C ARG A 299 -18.47 -5.23 -2.25
N THR A 300 -17.24 -4.80 -2.10
CA THR A 300 -16.10 -5.67 -1.79
C THR A 300 -15.37 -5.29 -0.52
N GLY A 301 -15.74 -4.24 0.12
CA GLY A 301 -15.08 -3.74 1.32
C GLY A 301 -15.94 -2.71 2.00
N THR A 302 -16.96 -3.15 2.75
CA THR A 302 -17.49 -2.30 3.80
C THR A 302 -16.30 -1.97 4.68
N PRO A 303 -15.90 -0.71 4.81
CA PRO A 303 -14.77 -0.37 5.66
C PRO A 303 -15.24 -0.46 7.11
N THR A 304 -15.28 -1.67 7.64
CA THR A 304 -15.59 -1.96 9.04
C THR A 304 -14.79 -1.05 9.96
N TYR A 305 -13.56 -0.79 9.56
CA TYR A 305 -12.68 0.19 10.17
C TYR A 305 -13.26 1.63 10.13
N LEU A 306 -13.74 2.12 8.98
CA LEU A 306 -14.36 3.46 8.88
C LEU A 306 -15.62 3.55 9.72
N ILE A 307 -16.44 2.51 9.74
CA ILE A 307 -17.64 2.45 10.57
C ILE A 307 -17.26 2.52 12.05
N ARG A 308 -16.29 1.72 12.51
CA ARG A 308 -15.78 1.75 13.89
C ARG A 308 -15.17 3.11 14.25
N LEU A 309 -14.41 3.71 13.35
CA LEU A 309 -13.83 5.03 13.56
C LEU A 309 -14.92 6.11 13.71
N MET A 310 -15.98 6.04 12.92
CA MET A 310 -17.12 6.95 13.01
C MET A 310 -17.92 6.73 14.30
N GLU A 311 -18.10 5.49 14.74
CA GLU A 311 -18.73 5.15 16.02
C GLU A 311 -17.90 5.70 17.20
N HIS A 312 -16.57 5.56 17.13
CA HIS A 312 -15.65 6.02 18.18
C HIS A 312 -15.60 7.55 18.31
N PHE A 313 -15.64 8.28 17.21
CA PHE A 313 -15.60 9.75 17.24
C PHE A 313 -16.96 10.41 17.40
N SER A 314 -18.04 9.63 17.58
CA SER A 314 -19.42 10.16 17.77
C SER A 314 -19.82 11.20 16.72
N GLU A 315 -19.17 11.23 15.58
CA GLU A 315 -19.47 12.19 14.52
C GLU A 315 -20.75 11.76 13.79
N ASN A 316 -21.75 12.60 13.85
CA ASN A 316 -23.01 12.39 13.14
C ASN A 316 -22.77 12.52 11.65
N LEU A 317 -22.98 11.45 10.89
CA LEU A 317 -22.90 11.45 9.41
C LEU A 317 -23.70 12.59 8.76
N TYR A 318 -24.80 12.99 9.37
CA TYR A 318 -25.60 14.16 8.94
C TYR A 318 -24.85 15.49 9.12
N GLU A 319 -24.03 15.63 10.15
CA GLU A 319 -23.21 16.83 10.34
C GLU A 319 -22.03 16.87 9.36
N LEU A 320 -21.42 15.74 9.05
CA LEU A 320 -20.39 15.63 8.02
C LEU A 320 -20.97 15.96 6.62
N THR A 321 -22.11 15.39 6.27
CA THR A 321 -22.79 15.71 5.00
C THR A 321 -23.35 17.12 4.97
N GLY A 322 -23.81 17.66 6.10
CA GLY A 322 -24.32 19.04 6.23
C GLY A 322 -23.23 20.11 6.21
N ARG A 323 -22.04 19.84 6.73
CA ARG A 323 -20.87 20.75 6.63
C ARG A 323 -20.30 20.86 5.22
N TYR A 324 -20.57 19.86 4.38
CA TYR A 324 -20.13 19.81 2.97
C TYR A 324 -21.22 20.10 1.96
N MET A 325 -22.40 20.59 2.39
CA MET A 325 -23.33 21.26 1.48
C MET A 325 -22.81 22.68 1.23
N PRO A 326 -22.14 22.97 0.10
CA PRO A 326 -21.69 24.33 -0.17
C PRO A 326 -22.92 25.22 -0.29
N ASN A 327 -22.89 26.35 0.38
CA ASN A 327 -23.67 27.48 -0.09
C ASN A 327 -23.44 27.60 -1.59
N ARG A 328 -24.50 27.70 -2.38
CA ARG A 328 -24.57 27.61 -3.84
C ARG A 328 -23.63 28.51 -4.65
N THR A 329 -22.56 29.05 -4.08
CA THR A 329 -21.63 30.00 -4.71
C THR A 329 -20.14 29.60 -4.67
N SER A 330 -19.75 28.42 -4.14
CA SER A 330 -18.39 27.94 -4.31
C SER A 330 -18.39 26.44 -4.57
N LEU A 331 -18.48 26.10 -5.84
CA LEU A 331 -18.09 24.80 -6.38
C LEU A 331 -16.62 24.57 -6.09
N THR A 332 -16.29 23.43 -5.52
CA THR A 332 -14.97 22.78 -5.43
C THR A 332 -14.45 22.54 -4.01
N THR A 333 -15.07 21.65 -3.28
CA THR A 333 -14.31 20.83 -2.34
C THR A 333 -15.03 19.51 -2.15
N LYS A 334 -14.69 18.52 -2.99
CA LYS A 334 -14.91 17.10 -2.67
C LYS A 334 -14.10 16.81 -1.41
N PRO A 335 -14.57 15.93 -0.48
CA PRO A 335 -13.80 15.60 0.71
C PRO A 335 -12.46 15.04 0.29
N THR A 336 -11.40 15.73 0.64
CA THR A 336 -10.05 15.23 0.44
C THR A 336 -9.80 14.10 1.43
N TRP A 337 -9.19 13.03 0.99
CA TRP A 337 -8.75 11.92 1.85
C TRP A 337 -7.91 12.39 3.05
N SER A 338 -7.30 13.57 2.95
CA SER A 338 -6.57 14.22 4.04
C SER A 338 -7.44 14.54 5.28
N VAL A 339 -8.76 14.67 5.14
CA VAL A 339 -9.68 14.93 6.26
C VAL A 339 -9.98 13.64 7.05
N LEU A 340 -9.93 12.49 6.39
CA LEU A 340 -10.16 11.18 7.02
C LEU A 340 -8.88 10.56 7.63
N CYS A 341 -7.72 11.18 7.39
CA CYS A 341 -6.42 10.70 7.86
C CYS A 341 -5.78 11.61 8.94
N ARG A 342 -6.52 12.59 9.49
CA ARG A 342 -6.06 13.38 10.65
C ARG A 342 -6.50 12.73 11.98
#